data_1fb19c9ff8075801691d03b799e0cc49
#
_entry.id   1fb19c9ff8075801691d03b799e0cc49
#
_cell.length_a   1.000
_cell.length_b   1.000
_cell.length_c   1.000
_cell.angle_alpha   90.00
_cell.angle_beta   90.00
_cell.angle_gamma   90.00
#
_symmetry.space_group_name_H-M   'P 1'
#
loop_
_entity.id
_entity.type
_entity.pdbx_description
1 polymer ?
#
loop_
_entity_poly.entity_id
_entity_poly.type
_entity_poly.pdbx_seq_one_letter_code
_entity_poly.pdbx_strand_id
1 'polypeptide(L)'
;MNLEKMAEKYRDAGYSERNADARVCQDIVLKAITLSNLGRNVTIKGGVVMRSITGNVRRATEDLDLDFIRYSLEDESIRYFILKLNCLEGIRIEIKGNKIEQLSQQEYSGKRVYIIIKDDGGNVIESKIDLGVHANMNIEQDTYCFDVCMDDEGASLLINSCEQIFAEKLRSLLRFGPLSTRYKDIFDFCYLKDHVD
;
A
#
# COMPACT_ATOMS: atom_id res chain seq x y z
N MET A 1 -5.80 14.71 -14.31
CA MET A 1 -4.48 14.41 -13.67
C MET A 1 -3.45 14.05 -14.72
N ASN A 2 -2.11 14.12 -14.40
CA ASN A 2 -1.06 13.73 -15.34
C ASN A 2 -0.02 12.88 -14.60
N LEU A 3 0.02 11.59 -14.91
CA LEU A 3 0.86 10.59 -14.23
C LEU A 3 2.35 10.89 -14.36
N GLU A 4 2.79 11.34 -15.55
CA GLU A 4 4.21 11.67 -15.79
C GLU A 4 4.69 12.83 -14.92
N LYS A 5 3.92 13.91 -14.83
CA LYS A 5 4.27 15.05 -13.96
C LYS A 5 4.29 14.66 -12.47
N MET A 6 3.43 13.72 -12.06
CA MET A 6 3.44 13.20 -10.68
C MET A 6 4.71 12.38 -10.43
N ALA A 7 5.10 11.54 -11.38
CA ALA A 7 6.33 10.75 -11.29
C ALA A 7 7.59 11.64 -11.31
N GLU A 8 7.63 12.71 -12.13
CA GLU A 8 8.69 13.69 -12.13
C GLU A 8 8.94 14.30 -10.75
N LYS A 9 7.89 14.73 -10.04
CA LYS A 9 8.02 15.26 -8.67
C LYS A 9 8.76 14.28 -7.73
N TYR A 10 8.51 12.99 -7.87
CA TYR A 10 9.18 11.98 -7.05
C TYR A 10 10.61 11.70 -7.51
N ARG A 11 10.87 11.70 -8.80
CA ARG A 11 12.25 11.64 -9.33
C ARG A 11 13.11 12.80 -8.84
N ASP A 12 12.57 14.02 -8.85
CA ASP A 12 13.22 15.22 -8.34
C ASP A 12 13.49 15.15 -6.82
N ALA A 13 12.61 14.46 -6.08
CA ALA A 13 12.78 14.17 -4.65
C ALA A 13 13.78 13.02 -4.37
N GLY A 14 14.41 12.43 -5.41
CA GLY A 14 15.48 11.43 -5.29
C GLY A 14 15.01 9.97 -5.37
N TYR A 15 13.75 9.70 -5.77
CA TYR A 15 13.31 8.33 -6.06
C TYR A 15 13.86 7.84 -7.41
N SER A 16 14.20 6.55 -7.50
CA SER A 16 14.45 5.94 -8.82
C SER A 16 13.14 5.93 -9.64
N GLU A 17 13.24 5.85 -10.96
CA GLU A 17 12.08 5.81 -11.86
C GLU A 17 11.00 4.82 -11.40
N ARG A 18 11.40 3.57 -11.18
CA ARG A 18 10.49 2.51 -10.73
C ARG A 18 9.83 2.81 -9.37
N ASN A 19 10.57 3.41 -8.43
CA ASN A 19 10.02 3.79 -7.14
C ASN A 19 9.11 5.02 -7.24
N ALA A 20 9.39 5.94 -8.15
CA ALA A 20 8.54 7.11 -8.43
C ALA A 20 7.18 6.66 -8.97
N ASP A 21 7.15 5.77 -9.97
CA ASP A 21 5.92 5.22 -10.52
C ASP A 21 5.12 4.46 -9.47
N ALA A 22 5.79 3.62 -8.68
CA ALA A 22 5.14 2.90 -7.58
C ALA A 22 4.54 3.86 -6.55
N ARG A 23 5.24 4.96 -6.24
CA ARG A 23 4.76 6.00 -5.33
C ARG A 23 3.52 6.69 -5.87
N VAL A 24 3.51 7.06 -7.15
CA VAL A 24 2.32 7.65 -7.82
C VAL A 24 1.14 6.69 -7.74
N CYS A 25 1.34 5.41 -8.04
CA CYS A 25 0.29 4.39 -7.91
C CYS A 25 -0.26 4.30 -6.48
N GLN A 26 0.63 4.30 -5.48
CA GLN A 26 0.24 4.24 -4.07
C GLN A 26 -0.60 5.46 -3.69
N ASP A 27 -0.17 6.66 -4.05
CA ASP A 27 -0.89 7.89 -3.75
C ASP A 27 -2.29 7.91 -4.35
N ILE A 28 -2.42 7.50 -5.63
CA ILE A 28 -3.70 7.41 -6.33
C ILE A 28 -4.64 6.42 -5.62
N VAL A 29 -4.14 5.24 -5.27
CA VAL A 29 -4.96 4.23 -4.60
C VAL A 29 -5.36 4.68 -3.20
N LEU A 30 -4.44 5.25 -2.40
CA LEU A 30 -4.74 5.77 -1.07
C LEU A 30 -5.82 6.87 -1.12
N LYS A 31 -5.67 7.85 -2.03
CA LYS A 31 -6.67 8.91 -2.22
C LYS A 31 -8.01 8.36 -2.69
N ALA A 32 -8.00 7.42 -3.64
CA ALA A 32 -9.22 6.78 -4.13
C ALA A 32 -9.95 5.99 -3.02
N ILE A 33 -9.24 5.28 -2.14
CA ILE A 33 -9.85 4.61 -0.98
C ILE A 33 -10.54 5.62 -0.08
N THR A 34 -9.89 6.75 0.22
CA THR A 34 -10.46 7.82 1.05
C THR A 34 -11.76 8.36 0.45
N LEU A 35 -11.78 8.64 -0.85
CA LEU A 35 -12.93 9.24 -1.55
C LEU A 35 -14.06 8.24 -1.83
N SER A 36 -13.76 6.95 -1.96
CA SER A 36 -14.74 5.90 -2.29
C SER A 36 -15.57 5.39 -1.12
N ASN A 37 -15.42 5.97 0.08
CA ASN A 37 -16.02 5.49 1.34
C ASN A 37 -15.59 4.07 1.76
N LEU A 38 -14.48 3.55 1.21
CA LEU A 38 -13.91 2.25 1.58
C LEU A 38 -12.91 2.34 2.74
N GLY A 39 -12.59 3.54 3.21
CA GLY A 39 -11.56 3.77 4.23
C GLY A 39 -11.77 3.02 5.55
N ARG A 40 -13.02 2.68 5.92
CA ARG A 40 -13.33 1.89 7.11
C ARG A 40 -13.20 0.39 6.91
N ASN A 41 -13.08 -0.04 5.67
CA ASN A 41 -13.00 -1.45 5.29
C ASN A 41 -11.58 -1.89 4.93
N VAL A 42 -10.61 -1.00 5.05
CA VAL A 42 -9.22 -1.25 4.66
C VAL A 42 -8.28 -0.67 5.70
N THR A 43 -7.26 -1.41 6.06
CA THR A 43 -6.10 -0.90 6.78
C THR A 43 -4.86 -1.01 5.91
N ILE A 44 -4.04 0.03 5.90
CA ILE A 44 -2.77 0.07 5.19
C ILE A 44 -1.71 -0.55 6.09
N LYS A 45 -0.82 -1.35 5.52
CA LYS A 45 0.26 -1.97 6.28
C LYS A 45 1.58 -1.99 5.51
N GLY A 46 2.58 -2.60 6.11
CA GLY A 46 3.84 -2.91 5.44
C GLY A 46 4.67 -1.69 5.07
N GLY A 47 5.26 -1.75 3.88
CA GLY A 47 6.27 -0.81 3.43
C GLY A 47 5.78 0.62 3.22
N VAL A 48 4.53 0.81 2.85
CA VAL A 48 3.94 2.14 2.62
C VAL A 48 3.83 2.91 3.92
N VAL A 49 3.36 2.27 4.99
CA VAL A 49 3.31 2.87 6.33
C VAL A 49 4.72 3.21 6.81
N MET A 50 5.65 2.26 6.75
CA MET A 50 7.04 2.47 7.19
C MET A 50 7.73 3.60 6.45
N ARG A 51 7.56 3.71 5.13
CA ARG A 51 8.07 4.84 4.36
C ARG A 51 7.48 6.17 4.85
N SER A 52 6.19 6.21 5.08
CA SER A 52 5.48 7.45 5.47
C SER A 52 5.88 7.92 6.86
N ILE A 53 5.97 7.04 7.85
CA ILE A 53 6.37 7.43 9.21
C ILE A 53 7.86 7.74 9.33
N THR A 54 8.73 7.09 8.54
CA THR A 54 10.19 7.37 8.57
C THR A 54 10.57 8.60 7.77
N GLY A 55 9.75 9.03 6.80
CA GLY A 55 10.08 10.11 5.85
C GLY A 55 11.32 9.83 4.99
N ASN A 56 11.83 8.59 4.97
CA ASN A 56 13.10 8.26 4.35
C ASN A 56 12.90 7.74 2.91
N VAL A 57 13.39 8.49 1.92
CA VAL A 57 13.32 8.13 0.49
C VAL A 57 13.96 6.76 0.22
N ARG A 58 15.05 6.41 0.95
CA ARG A 58 15.71 5.10 0.79
C ARG A 58 14.85 3.94 1.30
N ARG A 59 13.81 4.22 2.13
CA ARG A 59 12.83 3.23 2.59
C ARG A 59 11.69 3.04 1.55
N ALA A 60 11.90 3.39 0.28
CA ALA A 60 10.95 3.19 -0.79
C ALA A 60 10.45 1.74 -0.87
N THR A 61 9.20 1.57 -1.24
CA THR A 61 8.55 0.29 -1.49
C THR A 61 7.75 0.34 -2.78
N GLU A 62 7.72 -0.77 -3.50
CA GLU A 62 6.93 -0.90 -4.73
C GLU A 62 5.56 -1.51 -4.46
N ASP A 63 5.47 -2.34 -3.43
CA ASP A 63 4.25 -3.04 -3.08
C ASP A 63 3.32 -2.16 -2.25
N LEU A 64 2.02 -2.29 -2.46
CA LEU A 64 0.98 -1.75 -1.61
C LEU A 64 0.29 -2.91 -0.90
N ASP A 65 0.49 -2.97 0.41
CA ASP A 65 -0.08 -4.01 1.26
C ASP A 65 -1.33 -3.48 1.98
N LEU A 66 -2.46 -4.14 1.81
CA LEU A 66 -3.74 -3.80 2.42
C LEU A 66 -4.33 -5.01 3.12
N ASP A 67 -4.97 -4.80 4.26
CA ASP A 67 -5.85 -5.81 4.85
C ASP A 67 -7.30 -5.34 4.83
N PHE A 68 -8.20 -6.20 4.39
CA PHE A 68 -9.64 -5.96 4.44
C PHE A 68 -10.18 -6.15 5.86
N ILE A 69 -10.98 -5.18 6.30
CA ILE A 69 -11.70 -5.20 7.57
C ILE A 69 -13.17 -5.46 7.28
N ARG A 70 -13.69 -6.62 7.71
CA ARG A 70 -15.09 -7.04 7.44
C ARG A 70 -15.48 -6.92 5.96
N TYR A 71 -14.55 -7.25 5.07
CA TYR A 71 -14.75 -7.24 3.63
C TYR A 71 -14.20 -8.55 3.04
N SER A 72 -14.87 -9.10 2.02
CA SER A 72 -14.53 -10.41 1.46
C SER A 72 -13.30 -10.34 0.55
N LEU A 73 -12.45 -11.39 0.60
CA LEU A 73 -11.35 -11.62 -0.35
C LEU A 73 -11.78 -12.44 -1.60
N GLU A 74 -13.07 -12.68 -1.80
CA GLU A 74 -13.53 -13.33 -3.03
C GLU A 74 -13.23 -12.44 -4.25
N ASP A 75 -12.94 -13.07 -5.39
CA ASP A 75 -12.54 -12.37 -6.60
C ASP A 75 -13.55 -11.31 -7.03
N GLU A 76 -14.84 -11.60 -6.91
CA GLU A 76 -15.89 -10.63 -7.23
C GLU A 76 -15.86 -9.41 -6.31
N SER A 77 -15.64 -9.62 -5.02
CA SER A 77 -15.51 -8.53 -4.03
C SER A 77 -14.28 -7.66 -4.33
N ILE A 78 -13.17 -8.29 -4.70
CA ILE A 78 -11.95 -7.58 -5.10
C ILE A 78 -12.18 -6.77 -6.39
N ARG A 79 -12.85 -7.35 -7.39
CA ARG A 79 -13.20 -6.62 -8.63
C ARG A 79 -14.07 -5.41 -8.31
N TYR A 80 -15.05 -5.57 -7.44
CA TYR A 80 -15.91 -4.48 -7.01
C TYR A 80 -15.12 -3.41 -6.23
N PHE A 81 -14.20 -3.82 -5.36
CA PHE A 81 -13.29 -2.90 -4.67
C PHE A 81 -12.49 -2.06 -5.68
N ILE A 82 -11.81 -2.68 -6.64
CA ILE A 82 -11.05 -1.95 -7.67
C ILE A 82 -11.95 -1.04 -8.51
N LEU A 83 -13.16 -1.50 -8.86
CA LEU A 83 -14.12 -0.67 -9.59
C LEU A 83 -14.47 0.61 -8.80
N LYS A 84 -14.66 0.51 -7.50
CA LYS A 84 -14.96 1.65 -6.62
C LYS A 84 -13.83 2.67 -6.50
N LEU A 85 -12.58 2.27 -6.76
CA LEU A 85 -11.44 3.19 -6.77
C LEU A 85 -11.45 4.14 -7.98
N ASN A 86 -12.34 3.95 -8.97
CA ASN A 86 -12.49 4.85 -10.11
C ASN A 86 -13.35 6.08 -9.75
N CYS A 87 -12.96 6.80 -8.72
CA CYS A 87 -13.63 8.00 -8.23
C CYS A 87 -12.81 9.29 -8.43
N LEU A 88 -11.59 9.18 -8.97
CA LEU A 88 -10.71 10.30 -9.26
C LEU A 88 -10.89 10.75 -10.72
N GLU A 89 -11.13 12.06 -10.91
CA GLU A 89 -11.29 12.62 -12.24
C GLU A 89 -10.00 12.52 -13.07
N GLY A 90 -10.13 12.06 -14.31
CA GLY A 90 -9.01 11.91 -15.23
C GLY A 90 -8.09 10.73 -14.93
N ILE A 91 -8.49 9.81 -14.03
CA ILE A 91 -7.75 8.59 -13.69
C ILE A 91 -8.66 7.37 -13.85
N ARG A 92 -8.13 6.33 -14.47
CA ARG A 92 -8.79 5.03 -14.57
C ARG A 92 -7.91 3.93 -14.00
N ILE A 93 -8.47 3.12 -13.09
CA ILE A 93 -7.82 1.98 -12.45
C ILE A 93 -8.49 0.70 -12.94
N GLU A 94 -7.72 -0.21 -13.52
CA GLU A 94 -8.21 -1.48 -14.07
C GLU A 94 -7.36 -2.66 -13.55
N ILE A 95 -7.97 -3.84 -13.45
CA ILE A 95 -7.21 -5.07 -13.18
C ILE A 95 -6.53 -5.50 -14.47
N LYS A 96 -5.20 -5.66 -14.43
CA LYS A 96 -4.39 -6.11 -15.56
C LYS A 96 -4.73 -7.56 -15.92
N GLY A 97 -5.22 -7.78 -17.15
CA GLY A 97 -5.51 -9.13 -17.67
C GLY A 97 -6.50 -9.94 -16.82
N ASN A 98 -7.34 -9.28 -16.02
CA ASN A 98 -8.26 -9.94 -15.07
C ASN A 98 -7.57 -10.86 -14.03
N LYS A 99 -6.27 -10.68 -13.80
CA LYS A 99 -5.44 -11.59 -13.01
C LYS A 99 -5.50 -11.26 -11.51
N ILE A 100 -6.04 -12.20 -10.75
CA ILE A 100 -6.00 -12.22 -9.29
C ILE A 100 -5.29 -13.51 -8.88
N GLU A 101 -4.20 -13.40 -8.13
CA GLU A 101 -3.37 -14.53 -7.74
C GLU A 101 -3.52 -14.82 -6.24
N GLN A 102 -3.55 -16.11 -5.88
CA GLN A 102 -3.48 -16.53 -4.49
C GLN A 102 -2.03 -16.37 -3.97
N LEU A 103 -1.85 -15.71 -2.83
CA LEU A 103 -0.56 -15.63 -2.16
C LEU A 103 -0.35 -16.86 -1.27
N SER A 104 0.48 -17.80 -1.74
CA SER A 104 0.74 -19.08 -1.07
C SER A 104 1.76 -18.99 0.08
N GLN A 105 2.43 -17.85 0.27
CA GLN A 105 3.51 -17.71 1.27
C GLN A 105 3.10 -16.98 2.56
N GLN A 106 1.87 -16.50 2.66
CA GLN A 106 1.36 -15.84 3.86
C GLN A 106 0.69 -16.85 4.78
N GLU A 107 0.75 -16.61 6.09
CA GLU A 107 0.01 -17.40 7.10
C GLU A 107 -1.52 -17.29 6.92
N TYR A 108 -1.96 -16.33 6.14
CA TYR A 108 -3.35 -16.07 5.77
C TYR A 108 -3.53 -16.22 4.27
N SER A 109 -4.71 -16.61 3.85
CA SER A 109 -5.10 -16.63 2.43
C SER A 109 -5.15 -15.19 1.90
N GLY A 110 -4.01 -14.70 1.41
CA GLY A 110 -3.92 -13.39 0.75
C GLY A 110 -4.09 -13.51 -0.76
N LYS A 111 -4.40 -12.40 -1.41
CA LYS A 111 -4.47 -12.31 -2.87
C LYS A 111 -3.66 -11.13 -3.39
N ARG A 112 -3.07 -11.32 -4.57
CA ARG A 112 -2.37 -10.28 -5.32
C ARG A 112 -3.17 -9.88 -6.54
N VAL A 113 -3.37 -8.57 -6.69
CA VAL A 113 -4.05 -7.97 -7.83
C VAL A 113 -3.06 -7.10 -8.58
N TYR A 114 -2.90 -7.37 -9.87
CA TYR A 114 -2.14 -6.50 -10.76
C TYR A 114 -3.07 -5.43 -11.31
N ILE A 115 -2.69 -4.17 -11.18
CA ILE A 115 -3.49 -3.03 -11.64
C ILE A 115 -2.74 -2.22 -12.70
N ILE A 116 -3.53 -1.59 -13.54
CA ILE A 116 -3.08 -0.58 -14.50
C ILE A 116 -3.79 0.71 -14.16
N ILE A 117 -3.03 1.78 -14.03
CA ILE A 117 -3.56 3.14 -13.85
C ILE A 117 -3.27 3.92 -15.13
N LYS A 118 -4.30 4.57 -15.65
CA LYS A 118 -4.25 5.37 -16.88
C LYS A 118 -4.74 6.77 -16.60
N ASP A 119 -4.13 7.76 -17.24
CA ASP A 119 -4.64 9.12 -17.28
C ASP A 119 -5.28 9.46 -18.64
N ASP A 120 -5.96 10.62 -18.72
CA ASP A 120 -6.56 11.10 -19.99
C ASP A 120 -5.51 11.47 -21.03
N GLY A 121 -4.26 11.68 -20.64
CA GLY A 121 -3.13 11.94 -21.55
C GLY A 121 -2.57 10.70 -22.21
N GLY A 122 -3.05 9.50 -21.84
CA GLY A 122 -2.59 8.22 -22.36
C GLY A 122 -1.37 7.66 -21.65
N ASN A 123 -0.90 8.31 -20.56
CA ASN A 123 0.16 7.73 -19.72
C ASN A 123 -0.38 6.54 -18.93
N VAL A 124 0.46 5.53 -18.75
CA VAL A 124 0.11 4.26 -18.11
C VAL A 124 1.17 3.88 -17.10
N ILE A 125 0.74 3.56 -15.88
CA ILE A 125 1.59 3.00 -14.85
C ILE A 125 1.00 1.66 -14.39
N GLU A 126 1.85 0.66 -14.18
CA GLU A 126 1.47 -0.65 -13.68
C GLU A 126 1.94 -0.84 -12.24
N SER A 127 1.11 -1.48 -11.44
CA SER A 127 1.45 -1.79 -10.06
C SER A 127 0.74 -3.07 -9.59
N LYS A 128 0.97 -3.43 -8.33
CA LYS A 128 0.29 -4.55 -7.68
C LYS A 128 -0.14 -4.18 -6.28
N ILE A 129 -1.25 -4.77 -5.86
CA ILE A 129 -1.80 -4.64 -4.52
C ILE A 129 -1.85 -6.03 -3.91
N ASP A 130 -1.26 -6.20 -2.73
CA ASP A 130 -1.37 -7.41 -1.93
C ASP A 130 -2.49 -7.21 -0.91
N LEU A 131 -3.49 -8.07 -0.98
CA LEU A 131 -4.70 -8.01 -0.16
C LEU A 131 -4.70 -9.16 0.84
N GLY A 132 -4.84 -8.82 2.12
CA GLY A 132 -5.08 -9.77 3.21
C GLY A 132 -6.41 -9.54 3.88
N VAL A 133 -6.63 -10.21 4.99
CA VAL A 133 -7.76 -9.97 5.89
C VAL A 133 -7.22 -9.62 7.27
N HIS A 134 -7.72 -8.53 7.83
CA HIS A 134 -7.46 -8.21 9.23
C HIS A 134 -8.19 -9.21 10.13
N ALA A 135 -7.44 -10.20 10.61
CA ALA A 135 -8.01 -11.35 11.32
C ALA A 135 -8.38 -11.05 12.79
N ASN A 136 -7.65 -10.15 13.44
CA ASN A 136 -7.85 -9.85 14.86
C ASN A 136 -8.63 -8.55 15.06
N MET A 137 -9.94 -8.65 15.14
CA MET A 137 -10.86 -7.53 15.31
C MET A 137 -10.75 -6.83 16.68
N ASN A 138 -9.99 -7.38 17.63
CA ASN A 138 -9.79 -6.78 18.95
C ASN A 138 -8.60 -5.80 18.97
N ILE A 139 -7.81 -5.75 17.90
CA ILE A 139 -6.70 -4.81 17.78
C ILE A 139 -7.23 -3.58 17.06
N GLU A 140 -7.18 -2.43 17.74
CA GLU A 140 -7.56 -1.14 17.16
C GLU A 140 -6.54 -0.71 16.11
N GLN A 141 -7.04 -0.09 15.05
CA GLN A 141 -6.22 0.47 14.00
C GLN A 141 -5.99 1.95 14.27
N ASP A 142 -4.78 2.43 14.00
CA ASP A 142 -4.48 3.85 14.07
C ASP A 142 -5.00 4.57 12.81
N THR A 143 -5.18 5.88 12.91
CA THR A 143 -5.47 6.74 11.75
C THR A 143 -4.22 7.52 11.38
N TYR A 144 -3.85 7.47 10.11
CA TYR A 144 -2.69 8.20 9.59
C TYR A 144 -3.08 8.99 8.33
N CYS A 145 -2.61 10.24 8.25
CA CYS A 145 -2.76 11.07 7.06
C CYS A 145 -1.52 10.94 6.17
N PHE A 146 -1.68 10.23 5.05
CA PHE A 146 -0.62 10.07 4.07
C PHE A 146 -0.51 11.32 3.20
N ASP A 147 0.72 11.82 3.03
CA ASP A 147 1.01 12.82 2.02
C ASP A 147 0.84 12.19 0.64
N VAL A 148 0.08 12.84 -0.23
CA VAL A 148 -0.13 12.43 -1.62
C VAL A 148 0.21 13.59 -2.56
N CYS A 149 0.77 13.29 -3.73
CA CYS A 149 1.25 14.32 -4.64
C CYS A 149 0.15 15.10 -5.37
N MET A 150 -1.11 14.73 -5.17
CA MET A 150 -2.27 15.30 -5.90
C MET A 150 -2.81 16.57 -5.27
N ASP A 151 -2.79 16.66 -3.95
CA ASP A 151 -3.30 17.79 -3.17
C ASP A 151 -2.64 17.86 -1.79
N ASP A 152 -2.87 18.97 -1.08
CA ASP A 152 -2.33 19.23 0.24
C ASP A 152 -3.20 18.65 1.39
N GLU A 153 -4.38 18.08 1.08
CA GLU A 153 -5.27 17.49 2.07
C GLU A 153 -4.81 16.10 2.52
N GLY A 154 -4.04 15.43 1.67
CA GLY A 154 -3.58 14.08 1.91
C GLY A 154 -4.66 13.00 1.81
N ALA A 155 -4.38 11.84 2.37
CA ALA A 155 -5.29 10.69 2.44
C ALA A 155 -5.30 10.12 3.85
N SER A 156 -6.35 10.39 4.62
CA SER A 156 -6.51 9.88 5.98
C SER A 156 -7.14 8.48 5.96
N LEU A 157 -6.39 7.47 6.40
CA LEU A 157 -6.76 6.06 6.36
C LEU A 157 -6.34 5.33 7.63
N LEU A 158 -6.96 4.17 7.85
CA LEU A 158 -6.54 3.26 8.90
C LEU A 158 -5.21 2.62 8.54
N ILE A 159 -4.35 2.48 9.54
CA ILE A 159 -3.07 1.76 9.44
C ILE A 159 -2.98 0.70 10.54
N ASN A 160 -2.17 -0.32 10.34
CA ASN A 160 -1.75 -1.17 11.45
C ASN A 160 -0.92 -0.33 12.43
N SER A 161 -1.17 -0.49 13.74
CA SER A 161 -0.40 0.23 14.76
C SER A 161 1.10 -0.10 14.68
N CYS A 162 1.94 0.77 15.24
CA CYS A 162 3.39 0.53 15.27
C CYS A 162 3.74 -0.79 15.97
N GLU A 163 3.02 -1.17 17.03
CA GLU A 163 3.19 -2.43 17.76
C GLU A 163 2.84 -3.64 16.87
N GLN A 164 1.76 -3.56 16.09
CA GLN A 164 1.40 -4.59 15.12
C GLN A 164 2.49 -4.77 14.06
N ILE A 165 2.94 -3.64 13.48
CA ILE A 165 3.99 -3.67 12.46
C ILE A 165 5.28 -4.23 13.07
N PHE A 166 5.63 -3.85 14.29
CA PHE A 166 6.78 -4.38 15.03
C PHE A 166 6.68 -5.89 15.21
N ALA A 167 5.53 -6.39 15.70
CA ALA A 167 5.29 -7.81 15.88
C ALA A 167 5.36 -8.61 14.55
N GLU A 168 4.82 -8.06 13.47
CA GLU A 168 4.91 -8.65 12.12
C GLU A 168 6.36 -8.72 11.62
N LYS A 169 7.14 -7.65 11.83
CA LYS A 169 8.56 -7.61 11.45
C LYS A 169 9.40 -8.58 12.28
N LEU A 170 9.17 -8.64 13.59
CA LEU A 170 9.83 -9.61 14.46
C LEU A 170 9.53 -11.05 14.03
N ARG A 171 8.27 -11.37 13.78
CA ARG A 171 7.86 -12.70 13.29
C ARG A 171 8.54 -13.03 11.95
N SER A 172 8.60 -12.07 11.03
CA SER A 172 9.29 -12.23 9.74
C SER A 172 10.78 -12.55 9.94
N LEU A 173 11.46 -11.79 10.80
CA LEU A 173 12.89 -12.00 11.08
C LEU A 173 13.15 -13.36 11.75
N LEU A 174 12.32 -13.77 12.70
CA LEU A 174 12.42 -15.07 13.36
C LEU A 174 12.18 -16.23 12.38
N ARG A 175 11.22 -16.09 11.45
CA ARG A 175 10.89 -17.12 10.46
C ARG A 175 11.98 -17.33 9.43
N PHE A 176 12.54 -16.25 8.90
CA PHE A 176 13.53 -16.32 7.82
C PHE A 176 14.97 -16.41 8.33
N GLY A 177 15.21 -16.09 9.61
CA GLY A 177 16.47 -16.24 10.28
C GLY A 177 17.60 -15.34 9.73
N PRO A 178 18.86 -15.60 10.16
CA PRO A 178 20.01 -14.74 9.87
C PRO A 178 20.44 -14.75 8.39
N LEU A 179 19.98 -15.71 7.60
CA LEU A 179 20.24 -15.79 6.16
C LEU A 179 19.23 -15.00 5.33
N SER A 180 18.30 -14.29 5.99
CA SER A 180 17.31 -13.48 5.31
C SER A 180 17.96 -12.30 4.60
N THR A 181 17.58 -12.10 3.33
CA THR A 181 17.93 -10.90 2.55
C THR A 181 16.95 -9.75 2.78
N ARG A 182 16.12 -9.83 3.82
CA ARG A 182 15.06 -8.85 4.13
C ARG A 182 15.60 -7.65 4.91
N TYR A 183 16.59 -6.96 4.37
CA TYR A 183 17.24 -5.81 5.02
C TYR A 183 16.26 -4.68 5.37
N LYS A 184 15.18 -4.53 4.60
CA LYS A 184 14.13 -3.55 4.92
C LYS A 184 13.39 -3.90 6.21
N ASP A 185 13.14 -5.20 6.48
CA ASP A 185 12.51 -5.65 7.72
C ASP A 185 13.41 -5.40 8.93
N ILE A 186 14.73 -5.57 8.77
CA ILE A 186 15.70 -5.24 9.82
C ILE A 186 15.71 -3.73 10.11
N PHE A 187 15.74 -2.90 9.07
CA PHE A 187 15.67 -1.46 9.21
C PHE A 187 14.39 -1.03 9.93
N ASP A 188 13.24 -1.55 9.47
CA ASP A 188 11.93 -1.24 10.06
C ASP A 188 11.87 -1.64 11.53
N PHE A 189 12.39 -2.83 11.87
CA PHE A 189 12.44 -3.31 13.23
C PHE A 189 13.30 -2.42 14.13
N CYS A 190 14.50 -2.03 13.68
CA CYS A 190 15.36 -1.14 14.42
C CYS A 190 14.74 0.24 14.63
N TYR A 191 14.08 0.78 13.61
CA TYR A 191 13.37 2.06 13.72
C TYR A 191 12.23 1.98 14.74
N LEU A 192 11.38 0.97 14.62
CA LEU A 192 10.21 0.80 15.48
C LEU A 192 10.58 0.53 16.95
N LYS A 193 11.66 -0.21 17.19
CA LYS A 193 12.16 -0.45 18.56
C LYS A 193 12.35 0.82 19.37
N ASP A 194 12.73 1.92 18.71
CA ASP A 194 12.99 3.20 19.38
C ASP A 194 11.73 4.11 19.40
N HIS A 195 10.60 3.65 18.85
CA HIS A 195 9.36 4.42 18.68
C HIS A 195 8.10 3.69 19.18
N VAL A 196 8.24 2.48 19.69
CA VAL A 196 7.17 1.68 20.31
C VAL A 196 7.46 1.58 21.81
N ASP A 197 6.46 1.90 22.63
CA ASP A 197 6.51 1.80 24.10
C ASP A 197 6.41 0.34 24.58
#